data_561d3fa051079233b1ba4d2581eba412
#
_entry.id   561d3fa051079233b1ba4d2581eba412
#
_cell.length_a   1.000
_cell.length_b   1.000
_cell.length_c   1.000
_cell.angle_alpha   90.00
_cell.angle_beta   90.00
_cell.angle_gamma   90.00
#
_symmetry.space_group_name_H-M   'P 1'
#
loop_
_entity.id
_entity.type
_entity.pdbx_description
1 polymer ?
#
loop_
_entity_poly.entity_id
_entity_poly.type
_entity_poly.pdbx_seq_one_letter_code
_entity_poly.pdbx_strand_id
1 'polypeptide(L)'
;MQADIVIVGGGSAGCVLAARLSEDPALQVVLVEAGQPSRNPWLRIPIGYFKTVGHPRHDWRFETDPEPDMAQRRLPWPRGRGPGGSSLINGMLYLRGHRADYDQWAALGNPGWDWDSVRPYFDRSQPAADGPLWVSELPRDALSDAFIAAAAHAGIAPTADFNGGDNSGAGYFRMTTRHGRRMDTGRAFLAPARGRPNLRVLSGAQATRVCFEGRRAVGVECVRDGKAERVSARHEVILSAGAIQSPQLLQLSGVGPAGLLGRLGLP
;
A
#
# COMPACT_ATOMS: atom_id res chain seq x y z
N MET A 1 5.25 24.18 7.27
CA MET A 1 5.66 23.88 5.86
C MET A 1 4.41 23.92 4.98
N GLN A 2 4.52 24.32 3.71
CA GLN A 2 3.38 24.40 2.79
C GLN A 2 3.68 23.65 1.48
N ALA A 3 2.66 22.99 0.94
CA ALA A 3 2.68 22.28 -0.35
C ALA A 3 1.35 22.47 -1.09
N ASP A 4 1.26 22.07 -2.35
CA ASP A 4 0.00 21.98 -3.07
C ASP A 4 -0.75 20.73 -2.62
N ILE A 5 -0.06 19.61 -2.59
CA ILE A 5 -0.60 18.31 -2.24
C ILE A 5 0.19 17.70 -1.07
N VAL A 6 -0.53 17.27 -0.05
CA VAL A 6 0.04 16.54 1.09
C VAL A 6 -0.49 15.11 1.07
N ILE A 7 0.43 14.14 0.92
CA ILE A 7 0.13 12.71 0.92
C ILE A 7 0.50 12.13 2.29
N VAL A 8 -0.42 11.48 2.96
CA VAL A 8 -0.22 10.82 4.26
C VAL A 8 -0.10 9.32 4.10
N GLY A 9 1.07 8.79 4.43
CA GLY A 9 1.43 7.38 4.31
C GLY A 9 2.20 7.06 3.04
N GLY A 10 3.49 6.77 3.20
CA GLY A 10 4.41 6.34 2.13
C GLY A 10 4.36 4.85 1.83
N GLY A 11 3.17 4.24 1.92
CA GLY A 11 2.90 2.86 1.55
C GLY A 11 2.84 2.65 0.03
N SER A 12 2.23 1.54 -0.40
CA SER A 12 2.16 1.19 -1.82
C SER A 12 1.51 2.29 -2.66
N ALA A 13 0.35 2.79 -2.23
CA ALA A 13 -0.36 3.85 -2.93
C ALA A 13 0.38 5.19 -2.84
N GLY A 14 0.83 5.59 -1.64
CA GLY A 14 1.48 6.88 -1.44
C GLY A 14 2.79 7.03 -2.20
N CYS A 15 3.57 5.96 -2.36
CA CYS A 15 4.78 5.98 -3.20
C CYS A 15 4.45 6.22 -4.67
N VAL A 16 3.39 5.61 -5.19
CA VAL A 16 2.91 5.82 -6.56
C VAL A 16 2.43 7.26 -6.73
N LEU A 17 1.56 7.72 -5.83
CA LEU A 17 1.01 9.09 -5.88
C LEU A 17 2.10 10.15 -5.82
N ALA A 18 3.05 10.01 -4.88
CA ALA A 18 4.17 10.94 -4.76
C ALA A 18 5.01 10.99 -6.05
N ALA A 19 5.27 9.83 -6.64
CA ALA A 19 6.03 9.75 -7.89
C ALA A 19 5.28 10.36 -9.06
N ARG A 20 3.97 10.09 -9.21
CA ARG A 20 3.18 10.56 -10.35
C ARG A 20 2.82 12.02 -10.25
N LEU A 21 2.36 12.49 -9.10
CA LEU A 21 1.98 13.90 -8.92
C LEU A 21 3.17 14.84 -9.03
N SER A 22 4.37 14.40 -8.63
CA SER A 22 5.60 15.18 -8.78
C SER A 22 6.19 15.17 -10.20
N GLU A 23 5.57 14.48 -11.17
CA GLU A 23 5.92 14.61 -12.61
C GLU A 23 5.59 16.01 -13.13
N ASP A 24 4.55 16.64 -12.60
CA ASP A 24 4.27 18.05 -12.87
C ASP A 24 5.16 18.93 -11.97
N PRO A 25 6.13 19.67 -12.53
CA PRO A 25 7.05 20.51 -11.77
C PRO A 25 6.35 21.73 -11.11
N ALA A 26 5.15 22.09 -11.54
CA ALA A 26 4.36 23.17 -10.95
C ALA A 26 3.73 22.77 -9.61
N LEU A 27 3.55 21.47 -9.36
CA LEU A 27 2.96 20.96 -8.13
C LEU A 27 4.03 20.71 -7.05
N GLN A 28 3.89 21.35 -5.91
CA GLN A 28 4.72 21.07 -4.73
C GLN A 28 4.06 19.90 -3.94
N VAL A 29 4.73 18.75 -3.88
CA VAL A 29 4.23 17.54 -3.25
C VAL A 29 5.01 17.21 -1.99
N VAL A 30 4.30 16.99 -0.89
CA VAL A 30 4.89 16.50 0.37
C VAL A 30 4.30 15.13 0.71
N LEU A 31 5.18 14.14 0.90
CA LEU A 31 4.84 12.81 1.40
C LEU A 31 5.24 12.71 2.87
N VAL A 32 4.26 12.46 3.75
CA VAL A 32 4.45 12.25 5.19
C VAL A 32 4.43 10.75 5.47
N GLU A 33 5.53 10.19 5.99
CA GLU A 33 5.67 8.75 6.28
C GLU A 33 6.21 8.54 7.69
N ALA A 34 5.49 7.71 8.46
CA ALA A 34 5.82 7.46 9.86
C ALA A 34 7.12 6.66 10.06
N GLY A 35 7.43 5.76 9.13
CA GLY A 35 8.64 4.95 9.21
C GLY A 35 9.86 5.64 8.61
N GLN A 36 11.04 5.25 9.11
CA GLN A 36 12.31 5.70 8.56
C GLN A 36 12.76 4.81 7.39
N PRO A 37 13.49 5.35 6.40
CA PRO A 37 14.20 4.53 5.44
C PRO A 37 15.13 3.53 6.13
N SER A 38 15.25 2.33 5.60
CA SER A 38 16.06 1.29 6.21
C SER A 38 17.01 0.64 5.22
N ARG A 39 18.22 0.34 5.69
CA ARG A 39 19.23 -0.45 4.98
C ARG A 39 19.25 -1.92 5.40
N ASN A 40 18.28 -2.37 6.21
CA ASN A 40 18.18 -3.76 6.64
C ASN A 40 18.13 -4.70 5.44
N PRO A 41 19.10 -5.63 5.27
CA PRO A 41 19.16 -6.51 4.10
C PRO A 41 17.95 -7.44 4.01
N TRP A 42 17.33 -7.80 5.14
CA TRP A 42 16.14 -8.67 5.15
C TRP A 42 14.93 -8.07 4.44
N LEU A 43 14.87 -6.73 4.29
CA LEU A 43 13.85 -6.06 3.47
C LEU A 43 14.06 -6.26 1.96
N ARG A 44 15.20 -6.82 1.53
CA ARG A 44 15.54 -7.05 0.11
C ARG A 44 15.51 -8.52 -0.27
N ILE A 45 15.78 -9.39 0.67
CA ILE A 45 15.83 -10.85 0.47
C ILE A 45 14.40 -11.36 0.51
N PRO A 46 13.91 -12.11 -0.52
CA PRO A 46 12.52 -12.58 -0.56
C PRO A 46 12.08 -13.29 0.72
N ILE A 47 12.82 -14.30 1.19
CA ILE A 47 12.51 -15.02 2.44
C ILE A 47 12.64 -14.14 3.70
N GLY A 48 13.20 -12.94 3.57
CA GLY A 48 13.41 -12.01 4.67
C GLY A 48 12.13 -11.54 5.36
N TYR A 49 10.96 -11.75 4.75
CA TYR A 49 9.69 -11.40 5.38
C TYR A 49 9.49 -12.14 6.72
N PHE A 50 10.01 -13.33 6.90
CA PHE A 50 10.02 -14.04 8.20
C PHE A 50 10.83 -13.32 9.30
N LYS A 51 11.74 -12.41 8.92
CA LYS A 51 12.54 -11.60 9.85
C LYS A 51 12.02 -10.18 10.00
N THR A 52 11.15 -9.74 9.10
CA THR A 52 10.67 -8.35 9.05
C THR A 52 9.22 -8.21 9.53
N VAL A 53 8.40 -9.25 9.40
CA VAL A 53 7.10 -9.36 10.07
C VAL A 53 7.32 -9.46 11.58
N GLY A 54 6.60 -8.65 12.34
CA GLY A 54 6.77 -8.50 13.80
C GLY A 54 8.00 -7.68 14.23
N HIS A 55 8.83 -7.22 13.30
CA HIS A 55 10.02 -6.42 13.63
C HIS A 55 9.62 -4.98 14.02
N PRO A 56 10.01 -4.46 15.22
CA PRO A 56 9.48 -3.22 15.78
C PRO A 56 9.76 -1.95 14.95
N ARG A 57 10.74 -1.97 14.05
CA ARG A 57 11.09 -0.84 13.17
C ARG A 57 10.39 -0.90 11.82
N HIS A 58 9.95 -2.09 11.38
CA HIS A 58 9.46 -2.32 10.01
C HIS A 58 8.00 -2.78 9.97
N ASP A 59 7.43 -3.12 11.13
CA ASP A 59 6.05 -3.55 11.27
C ASP A 59 5.37 -2.74 12.38
N TRP A 60 4.14 -2.29 12.15
CA TRP A 60 3.30 -1.66 13.15
C TRP A 60 2.88 -2.62 14.26
N ARG A 61 2.91 -3.93 13.99
CA ARG A 61 2.56 -5.01 14.92
C ARG A 61 1.15 -4.86 15.49
N PHE A 62 0.20 -4.54 14.62
CA PHE A 62 -1.20 -4.54 15.04
C PHE A 62 -1.66 -5.95 15.41
N GLU A 63 -2.57 -6.02 16.33
CA GLU A 63 -3.26 -7.24 16.76
C GLU A 63 -4.75 -6.98 16.80
N THR A 64 -5.56 -8.03 16.57
CA THR A 64 -7.01 -7.96 16.81
C THR A 64 -7.30 -7.91 18.29
N ASP A 65 -8.50 -7.46 18.66
CA ASP A 65 -9.06 -7.78 19.96
C ASP A 65 -9.28 -9.30 20.07
N PRO A 66 -9.46 -9.83 21.30
CA PRO A 66 -9.78 -11.24 21.47
C PRO A 66 -11.04 -11.63 20.69
N GLU A 67 -10.92 -12.64 19.83
CA GLU A 67 -12.02 -13.14 19.01
C GLU A 67 -12.73 -14.31 19.73
N PRO A 68 -13.97 -14.14 20.17
CA PRO A 68 -14.69 -15.18 20.92
C PRO A 68 -14.77 -16.52 20.17
N ASP A 69 -15.10 -16.46 18.88
CA ASP A 69 -15.25 -17.64 18.03
C ASP A 69 -13.91 -18.32 17.66
N MET A 70 -12.81 -17.69 18.01
CA MET A 70 -11.45 -18.20 17.80
C MET A 70 -10.73 -18.51 19.12
N ALA A 71 -11.45 -18.97 20.13
CA ALA A 71 -10.95 -19.30 21.46
C ALA A 71 -10.23 -18.11 22.15
N GLN A 72 -10.79 -16.91 22.02
CA GLN A 72 -10.25 -15.67 22.61
C GLN A 72 -8.83 -15.32 22.12
N ARG A 73 -8.41 -15.82 20.96
CA ARG A 73 -7.10 -15.51 20.42
C ARG A 73 -7.03 -14.09 19.90
N ARG A 74 -5.88 -13.46 20.11
CA ARG A 74 -5.46 -12.26 19.41
C ARG A 74 -4.64 -12.67 18.18
N LEU A 75 -4.99 -12.14 17.03
CA LEU A 75 -4.32 -12.45 15.79
C LEU A 75 -3.39 -11.29 15.40
N PRO A 76 -2.10 -11.56 15.15
CA PRO A 76 -1.20 -10.54 14.61
C PRO A 76 -1.68 -10.09 13.24
N TRP A 77 -1.70 -8.77 13.02
CA TRP A 77 -2.12 -8.17 11.75
C TRP A 77 -1.02 -7.27 11.18
N PRO A 78 0.04 -7.87 10.61
CA PRO A 78 1.24 -7.14 10.20
C PRO A 78 0.92 -6.05 9.18
N ARG A 79 1.51 -4.87 9.38
CA ARG A 79 1.48 -3.75 8.43
C ARG A 79 2.85 -3.09 8.39
N GLY A 80 3.41 -2.95 7.18
CA GLY A 80 4.74 -2.39 7.01
C GLY A 80 4.83 -0.93 7.41
N ARG A 81 5.95 -0.56 8.03
CA ARG A 81 6.28 0.79 8.48
C ARG A 81 7.57 1.26 7.82
N GLY A 82 7.46 2.26 6.95
CA GLY A 82 8.57 2.82 6.16
C GLY A 82 8.19 3.10 4.72
N PRO A 83 9.05 3.82 3.96
CA PRO A 83 8.82 4.08 2.54
C PRO A 83 8.70 2.77 1.74
N GLY A 84 7.50 2.50 1.22
CA GLY A 84 7.08 1.24 0.63
C GLY A 84 5.96 0.54 1.41
N GLY A 85 5.75 0.89 2.69
CA GLY A 85 4.69 0.34 3.54
C GLY A 85 4.71 -1.19 3.58
N SER A 86 3.55 -1.82 3.44
CA SER A 86 3.43 -3.29 3.50
C SER A 86 4.13 -4.01 2.35
N SER A 87 4.46 -3.34 1.24
CA SER A 87 5.29 -3.95 0.19
C SER A 87 6.72 -4.25 0.64
N LEU A 88 7.18 -3.66 1.77
CA LEU A 88 8.47 -3.99 2.39
C LEU A 88 8.50 -5.37 3.05
N ILE A 89 7.35 -5.86 3.55
CA ILE A 89 7.27 -7.05 4.43
C ILE A 89 6.27 -8.11 3.94
N ASN A 90 5.53 -7.88 2.85
CA ASN A 90 4.58 -8.84 2.29
C ASN A 90 5.27 -10.06 1.63
N GLY A 91 4.49 -11.07 1.25
CA GLY A 91 4.95 -12.26 0.51
C GLY A 91 5.27 -12.02 -0.98
N MET A 92 5.19 -10.77 -1.46
CA MET A 92 5.54 -10.36 -2.83
C MET A 92 4.65 -10.95 -3.94
N LEU A 93 3.64 -11.72 -3.65
CA LEU A 93 2.75 -12.24 -4.68
C LEU A 93 2.11 -11.07 -5.44
N TYR A 94 2.20 -11.14 -6.77
CA TYR A 94 1.55 -10.17 -7.65
C TYR A 94 0.28 -10.77 -8.23
N LEU A 95 -0.84 -10.23 -7.81
CA LEU A 95 -2.17 -10.68 -8.22
C LEU A 95 -3.07 -9.46 -8.40
N ARG A 96 -3.73 -9.37 -9.56
CA ARG A 96 -4.83 -8.42 -9.80
C ARG A 96 -6.13 -9.06 -9.31
N GLY A 97 -7.12 -8.24 -8.95
CA GLY A 97 -8.46 -8.74 -8.63
C GLY A 97 -9.14 -9.39 -9.83
N HIS A 98 -10.18 -10.19 -9.57
CA HIS A 98 -11.01 -10.76 -10.61
C HIS A 98 -11.79 -9.64 -11.32
N ARG A 99 -12.04 -9.79 -12.63
CA ARG A 99 -12.81 -8.81 -13.42
C ARG A 99 -14.12 -8.43 -12.75
N ALA A 100 -14.84 -9.43 -12.23
CA ALA A 100 -16.13 -9.23 -11.59
C ALA A 100 -16.06 -8.30 -10.34
N ASP A 101 -14.93 -8.24 -9.63
CA ASP A 101 -14.76 -7.37 -8.47
C ASP A 101 -14.83 -5.89 -8.90
N TYR A 102 -14.16 -5.55 -10.01
CA TYR A 102 -14.13 -4.19 -10.55
C TYR A 102 -15.47 -3.83 -11.21
N ASP A 103 -16.04 -4.76 -11.99
CA ASP A 103 -17.33 -4.55 -12.63
C ASP A 103 -18.43 -4.32 -11.56
N GLN A 104 -18.35 -5.03 -10.41
CA GLN A 104 -19.21 -4.78 -9.26
C GLN A 104 -19.00 -3.40 -8.66
N TRP A 105 -17.77 -2.92 -8.55
CA TRP A 105 -17.52 -1.55 -8.07
C TRP A 105 -18.19 -0.51 -8.96
N ALA A 106 -18.09 -0.67 -10.28
CA ALA A 106 -18.78 0.22 -11.21
C ALA A 106 -20.30 0.15 -11.05
N ALA A 107 -20.86 -1.06 -10.91
CA ALA A 107 -22.29 -1.28 -10.72
C ALA A 107 -22.84 -0.68 -9.40
N LEU A 108 -22.00 -0.57 -8.37
CA LEU A 108 -22.32 0.09 -7.10
C LEU A 108 -22.31 1.62 -7.19
N GLY A 109 -22.20 2.20 -8.38
CA GLY A 109 -22.27 3.65 -8.61
C GLY A 109 -20.90 4.32 -8.71
N ASN A 110 -19.84 3.57 -9.03
CA ASN A 110 -18.50 4.12 -9.23
C ASN A 110 -18.10 4.00 -10.72
N PRO A 111 -18.60 4.87 -11.61
CA PRO A 111 -18.28 4.80 -13.04
C PRO A 111 -16.77 4.97 -13.27
N GLY A 112 -16.23 4.20 -14.22
CA GLY A 112 -14.79 4.18 -14.51
C GLY A 112 -13.96 3.25 -13.60
N TRP A 113 -14.62 2.46 -12.73
CA TRP A 113 -13.97 1.46 -11.89
C TRP A 113 -14.22 0.02 -12.38
N ASP A 114 -14.83 -0.17 -13.55
CA ASP A 114 -14.93 -1.47 -14.22
C ASP A 114 -13.54 -1.97 -14.67
N TRP A 115 -13.45 -3.28 -14.93
CA TRP A 115 -12.19 -3.91 -15.31
C TRP A 115 -11.50 -3.24 -16.51
N ASP A 116 -12.25 -2.95 -17.56
CA ASP A 116 -11.68 -2.41 -18.80
C ASP A 116 -11.16 -0.98 -18.60
N SER A 117 -11.79 -0.21 -17.71
CA SER A 117 -11.35 1.12 -17.28
C SER A 117 -10.10 1.09 -16.40
N VAL A 118 -9.96 0.12 -15.47
CA VAL A 118 -8.81 0.08 -14.54
C VAL A 118 -7.61 -0.67 -15.08
N ARG A 119 -7.80 -1.62 -16.02
CA ARG A 119 -6.72 -2.44 -16.59
C ARG A 119 -5.56 -1.62 -17.17
N PRO A 120 -5.76 -0.53 -17.92
CA PRO A 120 -4.66 0.29 -18.44
C PRO A 120 -3.74 0.86 -17.35
N TYR A 121 -4.27 1.12 -16.15
CA TYR A 121 -3.46 1.61 -15.02
C TYR A 121 -2.61 0.51 -14.41
N PHE A 122 -3.11 -0.74 -14.35
CA PHE A 122 -2.28 -1.89 -13.99
C PHE A 122 -1.14 -2.08 -14.99
N ASP A 123 -1.45 -2.05 -16.28
CA ASP A 123 -0.45 -2.20 -17.34
C ASP A 123 0.58 -1.08 -17.31
N ARG A 124 0.16 0.16 -17.03
CA ARG A 124 1.06 1.31 -16.85
C ARG A 124 1.95 1.20 -15.62
N SER A 125 1.49 0.54 -14.53
CA SER A 125 2.29 0.31 -13.33
C SER A 125 3.36 -0.76 -13.55
N GLN A 126 3.10 -1.70 -14.45
CA GLN A 126 3.91 -2.86 -14.79
C GLN A 126 4.03 -3.01 -16.33
N PRO A 127 4.73 -2.11 -17.05
CA PRO A 127 4.95 -2.33 -18.47
C PRO A 127 5.85 -3.55 -18.71
N ALA A 128 5.63 -4.21 -19.84
CA ALA A 128 6.15 -5.53 -20.17
C ALA A 128 7.68 -5.66 -20.19
N ALA A 129 8.44 -4.57 -20.31
CA ALA A 129 9.89 -4.59 -20.37
C ALA A 129 10.61 -3.76 -19.30
N ASP A 130 10.14 -2.54 -18.98
CA ASP A 130 10.88 -1.56 -18.18
C ASP A 130 10.02 -0.78 -17.17
N GLY A 131 8.90 -1.34 -16.74
CA GLY A 131 8.02 -0.69 -15.79
C GLY A 131 8.64 -0.43 -14.43
N PRO A 132 8.10 0.55 -13.69
CA PRO A 132 8.62 0.87 -12.38
C PRO A 132 8.48 -0.30 -11.39
N LEU A 133 7.39 -1.08 -11.47
CA LEU A 133 7.19 -2.27 -10.63
C LEU A 133 7.60 -3.53 -11.38
N TRP A 134 8.80 -4.00 -11.15
CA TRP A 134 9.27 -5.24 -11.74
C TRP A 134 8.58 -6.46 -11.14
N VAL A 135 8.03 -7.30 -12.02
CA VAL A 135 7.35 -8.56 -11.68
C VAL A 135 8.03 -9.69 -12.45
N SER A 136 8.44 -10.74 -11.74
CA SER A 136 9.12 -11.90 -12.33
C SER A 136 8.33 -13.19 -12.11
N GLU A 137 8.54 -14.14 -12.98
CA GLU A 137 8.05 -15.51 -12.80
C GLU A 137 8.90 -16.25 -11.75
N LEU A 138 8.28 -17.19 -11.08
CA LEU A 138 8.99 -18.11 -10.18
C LEU A 138 9.64 -19.24 -10.99
N PRO A 139 10.83 -19.70 -10.59
CA PRO A 139 11.37 -20.94 -11.12
C PRO A 139 10.37 -22.09 -10.90
N ARG A 140 10.22 -22.94 -11.90
CA ARG A 140 9.39 -24.13 -11.78
C ARG A 140 10.11 -25.18 -10.92
N ASP A 141 9.33 -25.95 -10.17
CA ASP A 141 9.81 -27.07 -9.38
C ASP A 141 8.86 -28.27 -9.50
N ALA A 142 9.42 -29.47 -9.35
CA ALA A 142 8.71 -30.72 -9.58
C ALA A 142 7.51 -30.93 -8.64
N LEU A 143 7.58 -30.42 -7.39
CA LEU A 143 6.48 -30.56 -6.43
C LEU A 143 5.30 -29.68 -6.80
N SER A 144 5.56 -28.42 -7.15
CA SER A 144 4.53 -27.49 -7.62
C SER A 144 3.91 -27.97 -8.95
N ASP A 145 4.71 -28.50 -9.87
CA ASP A 145 4.21 -29.09 -11.11
C ASP A 145 3.29 -30.29 -10.84
N ALA A 146 3.68 -31.19 -9.93
CA ALA A 146 2.84 -32.31 -9.52
C ALA A 146 1.53 -31.88 -8.85
N PHE A 147 1.59 -30.80 -8.02
CA PHE A 147 0.37 -30.22 -7.42
C PHE A 147 -0.60 -29.68 -8.48
N ILE A 148 -0.09 -28.93 -9.46
CA ILE A 148 -0.91 -28.38 -10.55
C ILE A 148 -1.52 -29.51 -11.40
N ALA A 149 -0.74 -30.56 -11.67
CA ALA A 149 -1.25 -31.73 -12.38
C ALA A 149 -2.34 -32.46 -11.59
N ALA A 150 -2.17 -32.64 -10.28
CA ALA A 150 -3.18 -33.24 -9.41
C ALA A 150 -4.46 -32.39 -9.35
N ALA A 151 -4.34 -31.06 -9.29
CA ALA A 151 -5.46 -30.15 -9.35
C ALA A 151 -6.24 -30.30 -10.65
N ALA A 152 -5.55 -30.44 -11.79
CA ALA A 152 -6.18 -30.69 -13.09
C ALA A 152 -6.97 -32.01 -13.11
N HIS A 153 -6.43 -33.09 -12.51
CA HIS A 153 -7.15 -34.35 -12.37
C HIS A 153 -8.40 -34.24 -11.47
N ALA A 154 -8.37 -33.31 -10.50
CA ALA A 154 -9.53 -32.99 -9.65
C ALA A 154 -10.53 -32.02 -10.30
N GLY A 155 -10.36 -31.65 -11.57
CA GLY A 155 -11.26 -30.77 -12.31
C GLY A 155 -10.95 -29.28 -12.16
N ILE A 156 -9.83 -28.91 -11.54
CA ILE A 156 -9.39 -27.50 -11.44
C ILE A 156 -8.48 -27.20 -12.63
N ALA A 157 -8.92 -26.31 -13.52
CA ALA A 157 -8.18 -26.00 -14.74
C ALA A 157 -6.80 -25.38 -14.43
N PRO A 158 -5.73 -25.78 -15.14
CA PRO A 158 -4.46 -25.08 -15.05
C PRO A 158 -4.56 -23.68 -15.64
N THR A 159 -3.91 -22.70 -15.00
CA THR A 159 -3.81 -21.34 -15.52
C THR A 159 -2.35 -20.92 -15.64
N ALA A 160 -2.03 -20.23 -16.73
CA ALA A 160 -0.71 -19.63 -16.95
C ALA A 160 -0.62 -18.20 -16.40
N ASP A 161 -1.74 -17.52 -16.22
CA ASP A 161 -1.78 -16.12 -15.75
C ASP A 161 -3.05 -15.81 -14.97
N PHE A 162 -2.89 -15.52 -13.70
CA PHE A 162 -3.97 -15.05 -12.82
C PHE A 162 -4.32 -13.56 -13.00
N ASN A 163 -3.59 -12.82 -13.84
CA ASN A 163 -3.70 -11.37 -13.94
C ASN A 163 -4.50 -10.89 -15.15
N GLY A 164 -5.07 -11.82 -15.91
CA GLY A 164 -5.87 -11.54 -17.11
C GLY A 164 -7.32 -11.12 -16.86
N GLY A 165 -7.75 -11.04 -15.59
CA GLY A 165 -9.15 -10.75 -15.20
C GLY A 165 -9.91 -11.97 -14.74
N ASP A 166 -9.37 -13.18 -14.91
CA ASP A 166 -9.84 -14.43 -14.31
C ASP A 166 -8.75 -15.00 -13.40
N ASN A 167 -9.09 -15.19 -12.14
CA ASN A 167 -8.18 -15.71 -11.10
C ASN A 167 -8.47 -17.19 -10.82
N SER A 168 -9.31 -17.85 -11.63
CA SER A 168 -9.67 -19.26 -11.46
C SER A 168 -8.53 -20.18 -11.92
N GLY A 169 -8.39 -21.32 -11.24
CA GLY A 169 -7.48 -22.36 -11.67
C GLY A 169 -6.31 -22.61 -10.72
N ALA A 170 -5.35 -23.42 -11.18
CA ALA A 170 -4.10 -23.72 -10.48
C ALA A 170 -2.90 -23.36 -11.37
N GLY A 171 -1.92 -22.67 -10.81
CA GLY A 171 -0.75 -22.22 -11.57
C GLY A 171 0.30 -21.56 -10.70
N TYR A 172 1.37 -21.10 -11.32
CA TYR A 172 2.43 -20.35 -10.65
C TYR A 172 2.05 -18.88 -10.54
N PHE A 173 2.21 -18.32 -9.34
CA PHE A 173 2.12 -16.88 -9.14
C PHE A 173 3.35 -16.15 -9.68
N ARG A 174 3.15 -14.91 -10.09
CA ARG A 174 4.23 -13.97 -10.31
C ARG A 174 4.57 -13.24 -9.02
N MET A 175 5.78 -12.72 -8.91
CA MET A 175 6.26 -12.03 -7.72
C MET A 175 6.84 -10.66 -8.05
N THR A 176 6.64 -9.69 -7.14
CA THR A 176 7.28 -8.37 -7.21
C THR A 176 8.75 -8.50 -6.81
N THR A 177 9.55 -9.08 -7.71
CA THR A 177 11.00 -9.26 -7.56
C THR A 177 11.75 -8.81 -8.80
N ARG A 178 13.00 -8.36 -8.61
CA ARG A 178 13.95 -8.05 -9.68
C ARG A 178 15.30 -8.66 -9.35
N HIS A 179 15.83 -9.48 -10.24
CA HIS A 179 17.11 -10.20 -10.05
C HIS A 179 17.18 -10.91 -8.69
N GLY A 180 16.12 -11.65 -8.35
CA GLY A 180 16.03 -12.41 -7.09
C GLY A 180 15.89 -11.57 -5.82
N ARG A 181 15.61 -10.26 -5.94
CA ARG A 181 15.45 -9.36 -4.80
C ARG A 181 14.06 -8.71 -4.82
N ARG A 182 13.49 -8.49 -3.62
CA ARG A 182 12.22 -7.77 -3.45
C ARG A 182 12.24 -6.43 -4.18
N MET A 183 11.19 -6.16 -4.94
CA MET A 183 10.88 -4.87 -5.55
C MET A 183 9.67 -4.26 -4.86
N ASP A 184 9.92 -3.52 -3.79
CA ASP A 184 8.88 -2.77 -3.08
C ASP A 184 8.58 -1.45 -3.80
N THR A 185 7.43 -0.85 -3.51
CA THR A 185 6.98 0.39 -4.16
C THR A 185 7.83 1.60 -3.83
N GLY A 186 8.50 1.60 -2.67
CA GLY A 186 9.47 2.63 -2.33
C GLY A 186 10.65 2.65 -3.32
N ARG A 187 11.11 1.48 -3.75
CA ARG A 187 12.17 1.33 -4.77
C ARG A 187 11.65 1.53 -6.18
N ALA A 188 10.46 0.99 -6.47
CA ALA A 188 9.89 1.04 -7.81
C ALA A 188 9.52 2.47 -8.23
N PHE A 189 8.86 3.21 -7.36
CA PHE A 189 8.27 4.51 -7.68
C PHE A 189 8.95 5.67 -6.97
N LEU A 190 9.11 5.60 -5.63
CA LEU A 190 9.55 6.75 -4.87
C LEU A 190 11.05 7.04 -5.05
N ALA A 191 11.90 6.03 -5.10
CA ALA A 191 13.34 6.22 -5.21
C ALA A 191 13.76 6.97 -6.49
N PRO A 192 13.22 6.67 -7.68
CA PRO A 192 13.51 7.44 -8.90
C PRO A 192 13.03 8.89 -8.83
N ALA A 193 11.94 9.16 -8.10
CA ALA A 193 11.35 10.50 -7.99
C ALA A 193 12.03 11.38 -6.93
N ARG A 194 12.81 10.81 -6.00
CA ARG A 194 13.38 11.53 -4.84
C ARG A 194 14.28 12.72 -5.19
N GLY A 195 14.86 12.74 -6.36
CA GLY A 195 15.70 13.86 -6.84
C GLY A 195 14.93 15.07 -7.36
N ARG A 196 13.61 14.98 -7.47
CA ARG A 196 12.80 16.07 -7.99
C ARG A 196 12.70 17.21 -6.98
N PRO A 197 12.93 18.46 -7.37
CA PRO A 197 12.95 19.61 -6.46
C PRO A 197 11.58 19.93 -5.85
N ASN A 198 10.50 19.50 -6.53
CA ASN A 198 9.12 19.70 -6.12
C ASN A 198 8.52 18.52 -5.30
N LEU A 199 9.32 17.49 -4.99
CA LEU A 199 8.92 16.38 -4.12
C LEU A 199 9.73 16.40 -2.81
N ARG A 200 9.03 16.50 -1.70
CA ARG A 200 9.62 16.39 -0.37
C ARG A 200 9.07 15.18 0.40
N VAL A 201 9.95 14.32 0.89
CA VAL A 201 9.59 13.15 1.69
C VAL A 201 9.99 13.39 3.15
N LEU A 202 9.00 13.44 4.02
CA LEU A 202 9.15 13.54 5.47
C LEU A 202 9.06 12.14 6.07
N SER A 203 10.20 11.47 6.20
CA SER A 203 10.27 10.16 6.87
C SER A 203 10.41 10.34 8.39
N GLY A 204 9.89 9.38 9.15
CA GLY A 204 9.83 9.44 10.61
C GLY A 204 8.79 10.43 11.13
N ALA A 205 7.90 10.90 10.26
CA ALA A 205 6.82 11.82 10.58
C ALA A 205 5.49 11.08 10.67
N GLN A 206 5.00 10.86 11.87
CA GLN A 206 3.71 10.21 12.10
C GLN A 206 2.60 11.26 12.08
N ALA A 207 1.71 11.19 11.09
CA ALA A 207 0.51 12.02 11.04
C ALA A 207 -0.40 11.69 12.23
N THR A 208 -0.89 12.72 12.91
CA THR A 208 -1.73 12.61 14.10
C THR A 208 -3.12 13.17 13.89
N ARG A 209 -3.28 14.11 12.95
CA ARG A 209 -4.54 14.76 12.67
C ARG A 209 -4.57 15.38 11.26
N VAL A 210 -5.72 15.32 10.60
CA VAL A 210 -6.05 16.15 9.43
C VAL A 210 -6.63 17.48 9.93
N CYS A 211 -6.11 18.59 9.43
CA CYS A 211 -6.59 19.92 9.77
C CYS A 211 -7.69 20.34 8.81
N PHE A 212 -8.80 20.83 9.33
CA PHE A 212 -9.94 21.32 8.55
C PHE A 212 -10.19 22.81 8.78
N GLU A 213 -10.63 23.48 7.72
CA GLU A 213 -11.31 24.79 7.76
C GLU A 213 -12.72 24.58 7.22
N GLY A 214 -13.70 24.58 8.13
CA GLY A 214 -15.04 24.10 7.81
C GLY A 214 -15.02 22.65 7.33
N ARG A 215 -15.40 22.43 6.06
CA ARG A 215 -15.41 21.08 5.43
C ARG A 215 -14.20 20.82 4.53
N ARG A 216 -13.26 21.76 4.44
CA ARG A 216 -12.08 21.65 3.59
C ARG A 216 -10.89 21.17 4.41
N ALA A 217 -10.22 20.10 3.97
CA ALA A 217 -8.95 19.69 4.50
C ALA A 217 -7.84 20.65 4.02
N VAL A 218 -7.10 21.27 4.97
CA VAL A 218 -6.10 22.31 4.70
C VAL A 218 -4.69 21.91 5.12
N GLY A 219 -4.49 20.69 5.58
CA GLY A 219 -3.18 20.17 5.95
C GLY A 219 -3.25 19.03 6.95
N VAL A 220 -2.11 18.68 7.49
CA VAL A 220 -1.98 17.64 8.51
C VAL A 220 -1.04 18.09 9.63
N GLU A 221 -1.31 17.64 10.84
CA GLU A 221 -0.38 17.64 11.96
C GLU A 221 0.35 16.31 12.01
N CYS A 222 1.64 16.35 12.31
CA CYS A 222 2.44 15.16 12.49
C CYS A 222 3.45 15.36 13.63
N VAL A 223 3.95 14.26 14.17
CA VAL A 223 5.05 14.26 15.14
C VAL A 223 6.27 13.65 14.47
N ARG A 224 7.38 14.40 14.49
CA ARG A 224 8.69 13.95 14.00
C ARG A 224 9.76 14.29 15.02
N ASP A 225 10.56 13.31 15.38
CA ASP A 225 11.63 13.47 16.40
C ASP A 225 11.11 14.09 17.72
N GLY A 226 9.89 13.70 18.13
CA GLY A 226 9.22 14.18 19.34
C GLY A 226 8.63 15.60 19.22
N LYS A 227 8.73 16.25 18.08
CA LYS A 227 8.23 17.62 17.85
C LYS A 227 6.98 17.58 16.99
N ALA A 228 5.96 18.35 17.37
CA ALA A 228 4.79 18.58 16.55
C ALA A 228 5.13 19.51 15.37
N GLU A 229 4.77 19.10 14.18
CA GLU A 229 4.93 19.87 12.94
C GLU A 229 3.59 19.94 12.22
N ARG A 230 3.35 21.03 11.47
CA ARG A 230 2.21 21.16 10.57
C ARG A 230 2.67 21.29 9.14
N VAL A 231 2.02 20.52 8.25
CA VAL A 231 2.19 20.60 6.81
C VAL A 231 0.87 21.08 6.23
N SER A 232 0.85 22.28 5.66
CA SER A 232 -0.36 22.87 5.06
C SER A 232 -0.47 22.47 3.59
N ALA A 233 -1.69 22.17 3.15
CA ALA A 233 -2.04 21.85 1.77
C ALA A 233 -2.84 23.00 1.15
N ARG A 234 -2.40 23.47 -0.04
CA ARG A 234 -3.14 24.47 -0.80
C ARG A 234 -4.32 23.87 -1.55
N HIS A 235 -4.11 22.67 -2.11
CA HIS A 235 -5.09 21.99 -2.95
C HIS A 235 -5.71 20.79 -2.23
N GLU A 236 -4.92 19.76 -1.89
CA GLU A 236 -5.47 18.49 -1.40
C GLU A 236 -4.63 17.86 -0.29
N VAL A 237 -5.32 17.11 0.58
CA VAL A 237 -4.75 16.13 1.49
C VAL A 237 -5.22 14.75 1.06
N ILE A 238 -4.27 13.87 0.71
CA ILE A 238 -4.55 12.51 0.26
C ILE A 238 -4.17 11.53 1.37
N LEU A 239 -5.11 10.71 1.82
CA LEU A 239 -4.86 9.66 2.81
C LEU A 239 -4.53 8.35 2.12
N SER A 240 -3.31 7.86 2.32
CA SER A 240 -2.78 6.58 1.83
C SER A 240 -2.07 5.78 2.94
N ALA A 241 -2.53 5.96 4.19
CA ALA A 241 -1.96 5.32 5.37
C ALA A 241 -2.41 3.84 5.56
N GLY A 242 -3.12 3.29 4.59
CA GLY A 242 -3.61 1.92 4.59
C GLY A 242 -4.97 1.75 5.25
N ALA A 243 -5.53 0.54 5.13
CA ALA A 243 -6.91 0.23 5.51
C ALA A 243 -7.21 0.39 7.01
N ILE A 244 -6.20 0.33 7.88
CA ILE A 244 -6.36 0.52 9.33
C ILE A 244 -6.17 2.00 9.69
N GLN A 245 -5.09 2.60 9.25
CA GLN A 245 -4.68 3.91 9.76
C GLN A 245 -5.34 5.09 9.04
N SER A 246 -5.78 4.94 7.77
CA SER A 246 -6.53 6.02 7.10
C SER A 246 -7.87 6.30 7.78
N PRO A 247 -8.73 5.31 8.07
CA PRO A 247 -9.95 5.55 8.84
C PRO A 247 -9.66 5.97 10.29
N GLN A 248 -8.61 5.43 10.93
CA GLN A 248 -8.20 5.86 12.26
C GLN A 248 -7.86 7.36 12.27
N LEU A 249 -7.07 7.82 11.30
CA LEU A 249 -6.68 9.23 11.20
C LEU A 249 -7.89 10.14 10.97
N LEU A 250 -8.86 9.71 10.14
CA LEU A 250 -10.12 10.43 9.95
C LEU A 250 -10.89 10.57 11.28
N GLN A 251 -11.03 9.47 12.03
CA GLN A 251 -11.70 9.49 13.35
C GLN A 251 -10.99 10.43 14.33
N LEU A 252 -9.66 10.34 14.43
CA LEU A 252 -8.84 11.24 15.25
C LEU A 252 -8.98 12.72 14.83
N SER A 253 -9.46 12.96 13.62
CA SER A 253 -9.66 14.30 13.05
C SER A 253 -11.12 14.76 13.13
N GLY A 254 -12.00 14.02 13.80
CA GLY A 254 -13.42 14.35 13.95
C GLY A 254 -14.30 13.89 12.78
N VAL A 255 -13.79 13.01 11.90
CA VAL A 255 -14.55 12.49 10.75
C VAL A 255 -14.83 11.00 10.97
N GLY A 256 -16.07 10.67 11.33
CA GLY A 256 -16.47 9.28 11.59
C GLY A 256 -17.89 9.20 12.18
N PRO A 257 -18.32 8.00 12.62
CA PRO A 257 -19.62 7.81 13.24
C PRO A 257 -19.76 8.65 14.52
N ALA A 258 -20.69 9.60 14.55
CA ALA A 258 -20.85 10.56 15.65
C ALA A 258 -20.94 9.90 17.05
N GLY A 259 -21.70 8.79 17.16
CA GLY A 259 -21.82 8.07 18.42
C GLY A 259 -20.50 7.45 18.90
N LEU A 260 -19.63 7.01 18.00
CA LEU A 260 -18.29 6.51 18.34
C LEU A 260 -17.37 7.64 18.79
N LEU A 261 -17.33 8.72 18.00
CA LEU A 261 -16.49 9.90 18.30
C LEU A 261 -16.85 10.48 19.67
N GLY A 262 -18.15 10.64 19.95
CA GLY A 262 -18.64 11.13 21.26
C GLY A 262 -18.22 10.23 22.43
N ARG A 263 -18.31 8.90 22.29
CA ARG A 263 -17.84 7.97 23.35
C ARG A 263 -16.33 8.05 23.58
N LEU A 264 -15.55 8.37 22.55
CA LEU A 264 -14.10 8.51 22.64
C LEU A 264 -13.65 9.92 23.03
N GLY A 265 -14.57 10.86 23.23
CA GLY A 265 -14.24 12.26 23.53
C GLY A 265 -13.51 12.96 22.37
N LEU A 266 -13.72 12.50 21.14
CA LEU A 266 -13.15 13.10 19.93
C LEU A 266 -14.10 14.20 19.40
N PRO A 267 -13.56 15.28 18.81
CA PRO A 267 -14.36 16.40 18.30
C PRO A 267 -15.30 16.00 17.16
#